data_bf41e1db50277a952a4099829560d3bf
#
_entry.id   bf41e1db50277a952a4099829560d3bf
#
_cell.length_a   1.000
_cell.length_b   1.000
_cell.length_c   1.000
_cell.angle_alpha   90.00
_cell.angle_beta   90.00
_cell.angle_gamma   90.00
#
_symmetry.space_group_name_H-M   'P 1'
#
loop_
_entity.id
_entity.type
_entity.pdbx_description
1 polymer ?
#
loop_
_entity_poly.entity_id
_entity_poly.type
_entity_poly.pdbx_seq_one_letter_code
_entity_poly.pdbx_strand_id
1 'polypeptide(L)'
;MSILSRFAAIRVALLALIAALSVAACGSSSGPENDSMPVGNVPGGTVTTGTVGILFTDAPTDEYSAIKLYVVGAILIGEDESQEILFEGSEPIDLLDLTNFSEPIVFGEVKVGTYTKLRLIVDKLELVPMDGGESIYPHLPGNGKIDLLQPEGFNVLPGRTLMMMVDMDANKSIKTTNAGNSGKVNFRPVVKVKIIDGGSLHKLARLEGSVSGTPGDPAGGFVLCDIDSPDYCVDVRTDGTTSVFDDEGLGTDFSTLKDGDMVIVIGRYETDPEIIMMALVLEIGGTAEQIKGSVVSSPTDSSFLLVADDGSDLVIELQPGTKYFDAAGEIGADAIVLGVDIEVEGVKPPKADDADPNVMRAALVFLEAEEDEQVSGIIIEPIDPDDRSFGLRNDTGDSCVVVRPEAAILFVDVDNSEVTMGTFDKLEVDQSVDVFGMMPETGCFDANEVIVNVPSAT
;
A
#
# COMPACT_ATOMS: atom_id res chain seq x y z
N MET A 1 -3.45 32.28 -17.25
CA MET A 1 -4.91 32.46 -17.33
C MET A 1 -5.49 31.14 -17.83
N SER A 2 -5.79 30.46 -16.99
CA SER A 2 -6.59 29.40 -16.36
C SER A 2 -7.62 28.75 -17.31
N ILE A 3 -7.39 27.43 -17.59
CA ILE A 3 -8.33 26.50 -18.23
C ILE A 3 -8.98 25.58 -17.15
N LEU A 4 -9.23 26.10 -15.98
CA LEU A 4 -9.75 25.37 -14.81
C LEU A 4 -11.21 25.71 -14.48
N SER A 5 -12.07 26.04 -15.44
CA SER A 5 -13.46 26.43 -15.13
C SER A 5 -14.57 25.81 -15.97
N ARG A 6 -14.43 24.56 -16.48
CA ARG A 6 -15.49 23.94 -17.31
C ARG A 6 -15.98 22.54 -16.92
N PHE A 7 -15.61 21.98 -15.79
CA PHE A 7 -16.08 20.63 -15.37
C PHE A 7 -16.95 20.58 -14.10
N ALA A 8 -17.40 21.72 -13.57
CA ALA A 8 -18.25 21.79 -12.36
C ALA A 8 -19.76 21.80 -12.61
N ALA A 9 -20.28 21.43 -13.77
CA ALA A 9 -21.69 21.65 -14.13
C ALA A 9 -22.52 20.41 -14.48
N ILE A 10 -22.09 19.18 -14.23
CA ILE A 10 -22.87 17.97 -14.62
C ILE A 10 -23.26 17.05 -13.44
N ARG A 11 -22.94 17.37 -12.18
CA ARG A 11 -23.30 16.53 -11.02
C ARG A 11 -24.47 17.01 -10.13
N VAL A 12 -25.32 17.93 -10.57
CA VAL A 12 -26.46 18.48 -9.75
C VAL A 12 -27.84 18.09 -10.29
N ALA A 13 -28.03 17.04 -11.05
CA ALA A 13 -29.33 16.71 -11.64
C ALA A 13 -29.89 15.32 -11.34
N LEU A 14 -29.42 14.60 -10.29
CA LEU A 14 -29.99 13.26 -9.98
C LEU A 14 -30.32 13.02 -8.51
N LEU A 15 -30.48 14.04 -7.67
CA LEU A 15 -30.83 13.90 -6.24
C LEU A 15 -32.11 14.67 -5.83
N ALA A 16 -33.11 14.74 -6.68
CA ALA A 16 -34.37 15.39 -6.39
C ALA A 16 -35.59 14.59 -6.82
N LEU A 17 -35.72 13.33 -6.39
CA LEU A 17 -36.99 12.62 -6.59
C LEU A 17 -37.24 11.44 -5.60
N ILE A 18 -36.96 11.59 -4.32
CA ILE A 18 -37.58 10.71 -3.27
C ILE A 18 -37.78 11.54 -1.99
N ALA A 19 -38.79 12.41 -1.98
CA ALA A 19 -39.29 13.02 -0.78
C ALA A 19 -40.74 13.44 -0.97
N ALA A 20 -41.64 12.48 -1.03
CA ALA A 20 -43.09 12.71 -0.78
C ALA A 20 -43.79 11.38 -0.64
N LEU A 21 -43.99 10.93 0.60
CA LEU A 21 -45.21 10.19 1.06
C LEU A 21 -45.00 9.71 2.49
N SER A 22 -45.36 10.53 3.46
CA SER A 22 -45.87 10.03 4.75
C SER A 22 -46.37 11.20 5.60
N VAL A 23 -47.65 11.56 5.41
CA VAL A 23 -48.44 12.30 6.39
C VAL A 23 -49.78 11.59 6.57
N ALA A 24 -50.09 11.40 7.82
CA ALA A 24 -51.41 11.19 8.42
C ALA A 24 -51.63 9.83 9.09
N ALA A 25 -51.57 9.86 10.43
CA ALA A 25 -52.74 9.58 11.24
C ALA A 25 -52.41 9.82 12.73
N CYS A 26 -52.92 10.94 13.28
CA CYS A 26 -53.13 11.11 14.70
C CYS A 26 -54.40 10.36 15.16
N GLY A 27 -54.30 9.63 16.28
CA GLY A 27 -55.44 9.07 16.98
C GLY A 27 -55.07 8.83 18.44
N SER A 28 -55.65 9.65 19.32
CA SER A 28 -55.54 9.62 20.80
C SER A 28 -56.41 8.55 21.42
N SER A 29 -55.94 7.82 22.46
CA SER A 29 -56.70 7.58 23.72
C SER A 29 -55.91 6.74 24.73
N SER A 30 -55.82 7.25 25.88
CA SER A 30 -55.66 6.86 27.29
C SER A 30 -55.80 5.40 27.73
N GLY A 31 -54.89 4.96 28.65
CA GLY A 31 -55.10 3.98 29.73
C GLY A 31 -53.91 3.04 29.95
N PRO A 32 -53.51 2.79 31.21
CA PRO A 32 -52.30 2.04 31.51
C PRO A 32 -52.66 0.55 31.73
N GLU A 33 -52.00 -0.32 31.01
CA GLU A 33 -51.91 -1.74 31.40
C GLU A 33 -50.54 -2.29 31.08
N ASN A 34 -50.00 -2.95 32.09
CA ASN A 34 -48.73 -3.63 32.15
C ASN A 34 -48.80 -4.85 31.23
N ASP A 35 -48.17 -4.81 30.07
CA ASP A 35 -48.02 -6.01 29.27
C ASP A 35 -46.60 -6.05 28.68
N SER A 36 -45.96 -7.19 28.93
CA SER A 36 -44.69 -7.61 28.40
C SER A 36 -44.66 -7.40 26.88
N MET A 37 -43.82 -6.50 26.39
CA MET A 37 -43.64 -6.34 24.97
C MET A 37 -43.11 -7.66 24.38
N PRO A 38 -43.73 -8.22 23.36
CA PRO A 38 -43.08 -9.23 22.55
C PRO A 38 -41.89 -8.58 21.86
N VAL A 39 -40.73 -9.18 22.01
CA VAL A 39 -39.52 -8.89 21.20
C VAL A 39 -39.98 -8.98 19.74
N GLY A 40 -40.19 -7.82 19.12
CA GLY A 40 -40.51 -7.75 17.71
C GLY A 40 -39.33 -8.40 16.96
N ASN A 41 -39.62 -9.47 16.26
CA ASN A 41 -38.77 -10.00 15.20
C ASN A 41 -38.55 -8.84 14.22
N VAL A 42 -37.39 -8.16 14.29
CA VAL A 42 -36.85 -7.41 13.18
C VAL A 42 -36.66 -8.46 12.09
N PRO A 43 -37.26 -8.34 10.91
CA PRO A 43 -36.95 -9.25 9.83
C PRO A 43 -35.44 -9.11 9.59
N GLY A 44 -34.68 -10.17 9.90
CA GLY A 44 -33.28 -10.24 9.55
C GLY A 44 -33.21 -10.19 8.02
N GLY A 45 -32.96 -9.01 7.48
CA GLY A 45 -32.54 -8.87 6.11
C GLY A 45 -31.25 -9.71 5.97
N THR A 46 -31.27 -10.68 5.07
CA THR A 46 -30.05 -11.41 4.72
C THR A 46 -29.03 -10.38 4.24
N VAL A 47 -27.94 -10.21 4.97
CA VAL A 47 -26.81 -9.38 4.53
C VAL A 47 -26.28 -10.04 3.25
N THR A 48 -26.36 -9.35 2.14
CA THR A 48 -26.01 -9.87 0.80
C THR A 48 -24.71 -9.28 0.26
N THR A 49 -24.07 -8.40 1.04
CA THR A 49 -22.82 -7.74 0.72
C THR A 49 -21.78 -7.96 1.81
N GLY A 50 -20.50 -7.88 1.43
CA GLY A 50 -19.35 -7.70 2.29
C GLY A 50 -18.54 -6.52 1.81
N THR A 51 -17.54 -6.11 2.56
CA THR A 51 -16.62 -5.03 2.18
C THR A 51 -15.32 -5.62 1.64
N VAL A 52 -14.78 -5.03 0.57
CA VAL A 52 -13.43 -5.32 0.09
C VAL A 52 -12.61 -4.04 0.11
N GLY A 53 -11.46 -4.10 0.78
CA GLY A 53 -10.47 -3.03 0.80
C GLY A 53 -9.27 -3.39 -0.08
N ILE A 54 -8.77 -2.42 -0.86
CA ILE A 54 -7.54 -2.56 -1.63
C ILE A 54 -6.52 -1.58 -1.08
N LEU A 55 -5.39 -2.10 -0.65
CA LEU A 55 -4.20 -1.34 -0.27
C LEU A 55 -3.12 -1.57 -1.32
N PHE A 56 -2.47 -0.49 -1.74
CA PHE A 56 -1.26 -0.58 -2.57
C PHE A 56 -0.01 -0.49 -1.72
N THR A 57 1.04 -1.13 -2.20
CA THR A 57 2.41 -1.04 -1.68
C THR A 57 3.39 -1.29 -2.82
N ASP A 58 4.64 -0.91 -2.63
CA ASP A 58 5.71 -1.09 -3.62
C ASP A 58 7.00 -1.60 -2.97
N ALA A 59 7.95 -2.01 -3.80
CA ALA A 59 9.33 -2.29 -3.44
C ALA A 59 10.24 -1.09 -3.82
N PRO A 60 11.34 -0.85 -3.09
CA PRO A 60 12.21 0.29 -3.34
C PRO A 60 12.85 0.26 -4.73
N THR A 61 13.08 1.43 -5.32
CA THR A 61 13.93 1.64 -6.49
C THR A 61 14.55 3.02 -6.44
N ASP A 62 15.78 3.14 -6.90
CA ASP A 62 16.55 4.38 -6.94
C ASP A 62 16.71 4.94 -8.38
N GLU A 63 16.08 4.30 -9.38
CA GLU A 63 16.23 4.72 -10.78
C GLU A 63 15.45 6.00 -11.14
N TYR A 64 14.38 6.33 -10.37
CA TYR A 64 13.46 7.43 -10.66
C TYR A 64 13.22 8.29 -9.41
N SER A 65 12.90 9.57 -9.62
CA SER A 65 12.49 10.47 -8.54
C SER A 65 11.01 10.39 -8.21
N ALA A 66 10.19 9.83 -9.11
CA ALA A 66 8.78 9.51 -8.88
C ALA A 66 8.33 8.45 -9.91
N ILE A 67 7.44 7.54 -9.47
CA ILE A 67 6.79 6.53 -10.32
C ILE A 67 5.29 6.62 -10.10
N LYS A 68 4.61 7.39 -10.96
CA LYS A 68 3.18 7.68 -10.79
C LYS A 68 2.32 6.71 -11.58
N LEU A 69 1.58 5.87 -10.88
CA LEU A 69 0.61 4.93 -11.43
C LEU A 69 -0.80 5.54 -11.38
N TYR A 70 -1.44 5.69 -12.53
CA TYR A 70 -2.81 6.23 -12.62
C TYR A 70 -3.81 5.08 -12.70
N VAL A 71 -4.28 4.61 -11.55
CA VAL A 71 -5.32 3.57 -11.46
C VAL A 71 -6.68 4.26 -11.61
N VAL A 72 -7.41 3.89 -12.66
CA VAL A 72 -8.74 4.46 -12.97
C VAL A 72 -9.88 3.50 -12.69
N GLY A 73 -9.60 2.26 -12.30
CA GLY A 73 -10.63 1.31 -11.92
C GLY A 73 -10.08 0.05 -11.28
N ALA A 74 -10.91 -0.56 -10.44
CA ALA A 74 -10.69 -1.88 -9.87
C ALA A 74 -11.99 -2.70 -9.93
N ILE A 75 -11.92 -3.93 -10.44
CA ILE A 75 -13.07 -4.81 -10.69
C ILE A 75 -12.77 -6.20 -10.14
N LEU A 76 -13.67 -6.74 -9.33
CA LEU A 76 -13.65 -8.16 -8.97
C LEU A 76 -14.39 -8.98 -10.02
N ILE A 77 -13.82 -10.11 -10.39
CA ILE A 77 -14.40 -11.04 -11.37
C ILE A 77 -14.61 -12.39 -10.68
N GLY A 78 -15.85 -12.85 -10.68
CA GLY A 78 -16.26 -14.12 -10.10
C GLY A 78 -15.94 -15.31 -11.02
N GLU A 79 -16.10 -16.53 -10.48
CA GLU A 79 -15.96 -17.77 -11.27
C GLU A 79 -16.95 -17.87 -12.42
N ASP A 80 -18.10 -17.21 -12.30
CA ASP A 80 -19.17 -17.15 -13.29
C ASP A 80 -19.02 -15.99 -14.27
N GLU A 81 -17.84 -15.35 -14.30
CA GLU A 81 -17.54 -14.13 -15.09
C GLU A 81 -18.38 -12.91 -14.66
N SER A 82 -19.09 -12.96 -13.54
CA SER A 82 -19.74 -11.78 -12.98
C SER A 82 -18.71 -10.74 -12.58
N GLN A 83 -19.06 -9.45 -12.67
CA GLN A 83 -18.17 -8.35 -12.38
C GLN A 83 -18.80 -7.44 -11.33
N GLU A 84 -18.02 -7.11 -10.30
CA GLU A 84 -18.36 -6.12 -9.29
C GLU A 84 -17.30 -5.00 -9.35
N ILE A 85 -17.77 -3.78 -9.61
CA ILE A 85 -16.90 -2.60 -9.67
C ILE A 85 -16.63 -2.13 -8.25
N LEU A 86 -15.36 -2.13 -7.85
CA LEU A 86 -14.93 -1.64 -6.54
C LEU A 86 -14.61 -0.15 -6.57
N PHE A 87 -13.99 0.29 -7.65
CA PHE A 87 -13.44 1.63 -7.75
C PHE A 87 -13.52 2.16 -9.18
N GLU A 88 -13.90 3.42 -9.31
CA GLU A 88 -13.74 4.24 -10.52
C GLU A 88 -13.20 5.61 -10.07
N GLY A 89 -11.99 5.95 -10.50
CA GLY A 89 -11.31 7.18 -10.10
C GLY A 89 -10.25 7.60 -11.10
N SER A 90 -9.34 8.49 -10.71
CA SER A 90 -8.26 8.96 -11.58
C SER A 90 -7.06 9.54 -10.84
N GLU A 91 -6.93 9.30 -9.52
CA GLU A 91 -5.80 9.83 -8.76
C GLU A 91 -4.51 9.04 -9.07
N PRO A 92 -3.37 9.72 -9.22
CA PRO A 92 -2.09 9.05 -9.32
C PRO A 92 -1.63 8.57 -7.95
N ILE A 93 -1.07 7.38 -7.92
CA ILE A 93 -0.38 6.82 -6.76
C ILE A 93 1.10 6.92 -7.06
N ASP A 94 1.89 7.60 -6.23
CA ASP A 94 3.35 7.54 -6.35
C ASP A 94 3.85 6.28 -5.65
N LEU A 95 4.34 5.33 -6.42
CA LEU A 95 4.78 4.05 -5.91
C LEU A 95 5.98 4.18 -4.97
N LEU A 96 6.83 5.20 -5.15
CA LEU A 96 7.99 5.40 -4.28
C LEU A 96 7.61 5.80 -2.85
N ASP A 97 6.45 6.44 -2.66
CA ASP A 97 5.92 6.77 -1.33
C ASP A 97 5.41 5.52 -0.59
N LEU A 98 5.23 4.40 -1.31
CA LEU A 98 4.66 3.16 -0.78
C LEU A 98 5.70 2.09 -0.41
N THR A 99 6.98 2.39 -0.47
CA THR A 99 8.06 1.43 -0.17
C THR A 99 7.90 0.84 1.24
N ASN A 100 7.72 1.67 2.24
CA ASN A 100 7.60 1.28 3.65
C ASN A 100 6.17 1.32 4.17
N PHE A 101 5.26 1.94 3.42
CA PHE A 101 3.86 2.10 3.78
C PHE A 101 2.95 1.42 2.77
N SER A 102 1.69 1.27 3.15
CA SER A 102 0.60 0.93 2.25
C SER A 102 -0.41 2.06 2.24
N GLU A 103 -0.98 2.33 1.08
CA GLU A 103 -2.03 3.33 0.91
C GLU A 103 -3.34 2.67 0.48
N PRO A 104 -4.47 3.00 1.14
CA PRO A 104 -5.76 2.53 0.72
C PRO A 104 -6.23 3.26 -0.55
N ILE A 105 -6.65 2.50 -1.56
CA ILE A 105 -7.29 3.06 -2.76
C ILE A 105 -8.79 3.05 -2.63
N VAL A 106 -9.32 2.01 -2.04
CA VAL A 106 -10.78 1.84 -1.94
C VAL A 106 -11.17 0.89 -0.81
N PHE A 107 -12.33 1.19 -0.22
CA PHE A 107 -13.14 0.25 0.53
C PHE A 107 -14.53 0.26 -0.09
N GLY A 108 -14.93 -0.84 -0.74
CA GLY A 108 -16.17 -0.95 -1.49
C GLY A 108 -17.05 -2.10 -1.01
N GLU A 109 -18.38 -1.87 -0.98
CA GLU A 109 -19.34 -2.95 -0.78
C GLU A 109 -19.50 -3.76 -2.06
N VAL A 110 -19.35 -5.08 -1.96
CA VAL A 110 -19.56 -6.02 -3.06
C VAL A 110 -20.47 -7.15 -2.66
N LYS A 111 -21.08 -7.81 -3.64
CA LYS A 111 -21.93 -8.98 -3.38
C LYS A 111 -21.12 -10.12 -2.77
N VAL A 112 -21.75 -10.83 -1.86
CA VAL A 112 -21.24 -12.10 -1.32
C VAL A 112 -21.03 -13.09 -2.45
N GLY A 113 -19.86 -13.71 -2.50
CA GLY A 113 -19.53 -14.67 -3.55
C GLY A 113 -18.07 -15.08 -3.56
N THR A 114 -17.75 -15.99 -4.47
CA THR A 114 -16.38 -16.41 -4.75
C THR A 114 -15.87 -15.68 -5.97
N TYR A 115 -14.72 -15.04 -5.81
CA TYR A 115 -14.03 -14.31 -6.86
C TYR A 115 -12.67 -14.97 -7.12
N THR A 116 -12.21 -14.94 -8.36
CA THR A 116 -10.95 -15.55 -8.79
C THR A 116 -9.95 -14.55 -9.35
N LYS A 117 -10.41 -13.30 -9.57
CA LYS A 117 -9.58 -12.30 -10.23
C LYS A 117 -9.89 -10.90 -9.70
N LEU A 118 -8.84 -10.12 -9.46
CA LEU A 118 -8.88 -8.68 -9.37
C LEU A 118 -8.35 -8.10 -10.68
N ARG A 119 -9.14 -7.29 -11.37
CA ARG A 119 -8.69 -6.52 -12.54
C ARG A 119 -8.45 -5.08 -12.14
N LEU A 120 -7.22 -4.61 -12.34
CA LEU A 120 -6.88 -3.20 -12.27
C LEU A 120 -6.97 -2.58 -13.66
N ILE A 121 -7.48 -1.36 -13.74
CA ILE A 121 -7.51 -0.55 -14.97
C ILE A 121 -6.58 0.63 -14.75
N VAL A 122 -5.47 0.65 -15.49
CA VAL A 122 -4.43 1.67 -15.43
C VAL A 122 -4.50 2.52 -16.70
N ASP A 123 -4.65 3.82 -16.55
CA ASP A 123 -4.66 4.76 -17.70
C ASP A 123 -3.24 4.99 -18.22
N LYS A 124 -2.31 5.27 -17.33
CA LYS A 124 -0.89 5.49 -17.66
C LYS A 124 0.03 5.21 -16.48
N LEU A 125 1.29 5.00 -16.79
CA LEU A 125 2.41 5.02 -15.87
C LEU A 125 3.33 6.18 -16.27
N GLU A 126 3.73 7.00 -15.32
CA GLU A 126 4.64 8.12 -15.53
C GLU A 126 5.91 7.92 -14.69
N LEU A 127 7.05 7.84 -15.35
CA LEU A 127 8.36 7.72 -14.73
C LEU A 127 9.05 9.08 -14.79
N VAL A 128 9.40 9.64 -13.65
CA VAL A 128 10.10 10.92 -13.53
C VAL A 128 11.59 10.63 -13.30
N PRO A 129 12.49 10.97 -14.26
CA PRO A 129 13.90 10.69 -14.10
C PRO A 129 14.56 11.52 -12.98
N MET A 130 15.55 10.92 -12.28
CA MET A 130 16.34 11.59 -11.24
C MET A 130 17.09 12.84 -11.71
N ASP A 131 17.48 12.89 -12.98
CA ASP A 131 18.25 14.01 -13.57
C ASP A 131 17.39 15.22 -13.95
N GLY A 132 16.08 15.18 -13.66
CA GLY A 132 15.11 16.24 -14.01
C GLY A 132 14.79 16.27 -15.51
N GLY A 133 15.03 15.18 -16.25
CA GLY A 133 14.65 14.99 -17.64
C GLY A 133 13.12 15.01 -17.84
N GLU A 134 12.70 14.85 -19.11
CA GLU A 134 11.26 14.71 -19.42
C GLU A 134 10.71 13.37 -18.89
N SER A 135 9.48 13.38 -18.37
CA SER A 135 8.80 12.16 -17.93
C SER A 135 8.70 11.13 -19.06
N ILE A 136 8.88 9.87 -18.70
CA ILE A 136 8.80 8.73 -19.61
C ILE A 136 7.45 8.04 -19.39
N TYR A 137 6.76 7.69 -20.48
CA TYR A 137 5.47 6.99 -20.43
C TYR A 137 5.60 5.62 -21.11
N PRO A 138 5.85 4.55 -20.36
CA PRO A 138 5.94 3.20 -20.90
C PRO A 138 4.63 2.76 -21.54
N HIS A 139 4.74 1.90 -22.54
CA HIS A 139 3.56 1.24 -23.11
C HIS A 139 3.00 0.22 -22.11
N LEU A 140 1.72 0.37 -21.75
CA LEU A 140 1.02 -0.57 -20.89
C LEU A 140 0.52 -1.78 -21.71
N PRO A 141 0.81 -3.02 -21.27
CA PRO A 141 0.23 -4.21 -21.90
C PRO A 141 -1.29 -4.26 -21.68
N GLY A 142 -2.02 -5.08 -22.44
CA GLY A 142 -3.46 -5.27 -22.26
C GLY A 142 -4.32 -4.02 -22.38
N ASN A 143 -3.82 -2.95 -23.02
CA ASN A 143 -4.46 -1.63 -23.01
C ASN A 143 -4.74 -1.10 -21.58
N GLY A 144 -3.80 -1.30 -20.68
CA GLY A 144 -3.88 -0.87 -19.30
C GLY A 144 -4.73 -1.76 -18.38
N LYS A 145 -5.17 -2.92 -18.83
CA LYS A 145 -5.85 -3.90 -17.98
C LYS A 145 -4.81 -4.88 -17.45
N ILE A 146 -4.75 -5.00 -16.13
CA ILE A 146 -3.89 -5.95 -15.45
C ILE A 146 -4.78 -6.91 -14.67
N ASP A 147 -4.76 -8.18 -15.03
CA ASP A 147 -5.53 -9.24 -14.38
C ASP A 147 -4.66 -9.99 -13.37
N LEU A 148 -5.03 -9.88 -12.09
CA LEU A 148 -4.37 -10.54 -10.96
C LEU A 148 -5.19 -11.77 -10.59
N LEU A 149 -4.69 -12.95 -10.95
CA LEU A 149 -5.39 -14.20 -10.79
C LEU A 149 -5.07 -14.87 -9.46
N GLN A 150 -6.11 -15.33 -8.79
CA GLN A 150 -6.03 -16.14 -7.59
C GLN A 150 -6.64 -17.52 -7.93
N PRO A 151 -5.82 -18.53 -8.26
CA PRO A 151 -6.33 -19.82 -8.76
C PRO A 151 -7.23 -20.56 -7.78
N GLU A 152 -7.01 -20.36 -6.47
CA GLU A 152 -7.86 -20.95 -5.42
C GLU A 152 -9.12 -20.14 -5.15
N GLY A 153 -9.23 -18.95 -5.74
CA GLY A 153 -10.28 -17.99 -5.47
C GLY A 153 -10.22 -17.40 -4.06
N PHE A 154 -11.08 -16.42 -3.81
CA PHE A 154 -11.30 -15.84 -2.49
C PHE A 154 -12.77 -15.54 -2.26
N ASN A 155 -13.20 -15.55 -1.00
CA ASN A 155 -14.59 -15.44 -0.65
C ASN A 155 -14.89 -14.09 0.01
N VAL A 156 -15.86 -13.37 -0.52
CA VAL A 156 -16.47 -12.24 0.17
C VAL A 156 -17.64 -12.75 0.99
N LEU A 157 -17.54 -12.60 2.31
CA LEU A 157 -18.53 -13.09 3.26
C LEU A 157 -19.51 -12.00 3.71
N PRO A 158 -20.74 -12.35 4.10
CA PRO A 158 -21.75 -11.37 4.50
C PRO A 158 -21.31 -10.53 5.69
N GLY A 159 -21.30 -9.20 5.54
CA GLY A 159 -20.97 -8.25 6.61
C GLY A 159 -19.54 -8.35 7.14
N ARG A 160 -18.64 -9.02 6.40
CA ARG A 160 -17.22 -9.08 6.75
C ARG A 160 -16.39 -8.26 5.78
N THR A 161 -15.23 -7.87 6.24
CA THR A 161 -14.24 -7.16 5.43
C THR A 161 -13.12 -8.11 4.98
N LEU A 162 -12.85 -8.10 3.69
CA LEU A 162 -11.71 -8.73 3.06
C LEU A 162 -10.72 -7.65 2.64
N MET A 163 -9.47 -7.76 3.05
CA MET A 163 -8.41 -6.85 2.61
C MET A 163 -7.54 -7.53 1.54
N MET A 164 -7.25 -6.78 0.48
CA MET A 164 -6.33 -7.18 -0.58
C MET A 164 -5.16 -6.21 -0.59
N MET A 165 -3.97 -6.69 -0.26
CA MET A 165 -2.75 -5.91 -0.43
C MET A 165 -2.16 -6.21 -1.81
N VAL A 166 -2.06 -5.20 -2.64
CA VAL A 166 -1.51 -5.22 -3.99
C VAL A 166 -0.10 -4.63 -3.92
N ASP A 167 0.89 -5.49 -4.02
CA ASP A 167 2.30 -5.12 -4.02
C ASP A 167 2.76 -5.05 -5.49
N MET A 168 2.93 -3.84 -6.00
CA MET A 168 3.38 -3.60 -7.37
C MET A 168 4.87 -3.28 -7.35
N ASP A 169 5.71 -4.26 -7.58
CA ASP A 169 7.17 -4.09 -7.60
C ASP A 169 7.59 -3.28 -8.84
N ALA A 170 7.78 -1.97 -8.65
CA ALA A 170 8.14 -1.05 -9.72
C ALA A 170 9.50 -1.40 -10.34
N ASN A 171 10.50 -1.75 -9.54
CA ASN A 171 11.84 -2.11 -10.00
C ASN A 171 11.80 -3.33 -10.94
N LYS A 172 11.02 -4.35 -10.60
CA LYS A 172 10.87 -5.57 -11.41
C LYS A 172 9.92 -5.38 -12.59
N SER A 173 8.99 -4.42 -12.50
CA SER A 173 8.00 -4.14 -13.53
C SER A 173 8.51 -3.27 -14.67
N ILE A 174 9.50 -2.41 -14.41
CA ILE A 174 10.05 -1.46 -15.39
C ILE A 174 11.30 -2.08 -16.01
N LYS A 175 11.26 -2.38 -17.30
CA LYS A 175 12.40 -2.96 -18.03
C LYS A 175 12.84 -2.02 -19.16
N THR A 176 14.08 -1.54 -19.06
CA THR A 176 14.71 -0.76 -20.14
C THR A 176 15.33 -1.72 -21.14
N THR A 177 14.85 -1.71 -22.38
CA THR A 177 15.43 -2.52 -23.46
C THR A 177 16.37 -1.68 -24.32
N ASN A 178 17.66 -2.02 -24.31
CA ASN A 178 18.69 -1.38 -25.13
C ASN A 178 18.72 -1.91 -26.59
N ALA A 179 17.65 -2.52 -27.08
CA ALA A 179 17.59 -3.05 -28.44
C ALA A 179 17.68 -1.90 -29.47
N GLY A 180 18.85 -1.72 -30.04
CA GLY A 180 19.05 -0.83 -31.18
C GLY A 180 19.10 0.66 -30.88
N ASN A 181 19.64 1.10 -29.75
CA ASN A 181 19.76 2.52 -29.39
C ASN A 181 18.42 3.28 -29.24
N SER A 182 17.32 2.56 -29.05
CA SER A 182 15.97 3.16 -28.95
C SER A 182 15.60 3.61 -27.53
N GLY A 183 16.29 3.13 -26.50
CA GLY A 183 15.99 3.46 -25.10
C GLY A 183 14.52 3.21 -24.71
N LYS A 184 13.88 2.22 -25.34
CA LYS A 184 12.47 1.98 -25.10
C LYS A 184 12.27 1.36 -23.72
N VAL A 185 11.49 2.01 -22.87
CA VAL A 185 11.08 1.49 -21.58
C VAL A 185 9.79 0.69 -21.77
N ASN A 186 9.78 -0.56 -21.31
CA ASN A 186 8.62 -1.41 -21.33
C ASN A 186 8.14 -1.64 -19.90
N PHE A 187 6.84 -1.69 -19.73
CA PHE A 187 6.21 -2.08 -18.47
C PHE A 187 5.75 -3.53 -18.57
N ARG A 188 6.21 -4.35 -17.62
CA ARG A 188 5.77 -5.73 -17.41
C ARG A 188 5.27 -5.82 -15.98
N PRO A 189 3.95 -5.88 -15.73
CA PRO A 189 3.45 -5.85 -14.37
C PRO A 189 3.97 -7.04 -13.56
N VAL A 190 4.73 -6.77 -12.52
CA VAL A 190 5.12 -7.72 -11.47
C VAL A 190 4.33 -7.32 -10.24
N VAL A 191 3.26 -8.04 -9.97
CA VAL A 191 2.28 -7.66 -8.94
C VAL A 191 1.95 -8.88 -8.10
N LYS A 192 2.13 -8.75 -6.80
CA LYS A 192 1.73 -9.74 -5.80
C LYS A 192 0.40 -9.30 -5.18
N VAL A 193 -0.50 -10.23 -4.97
CA VAL A 193 -1.73 -9.98 -4.22
C VAL A 193 -1.75 -10.87 -3.00
N LYS A 194 -1.78 -10.25 -1.83
CA LYS A 194 -1.98 -10.94 -0.55
C LYS A 194 -3.39 -10.68 -0.06
N ILE A 195 -4.14 -11.75 0.13
CA ILE A 195 -5.50 -11.69 0.67
C ILE A 195 -5.43 -11.87 2.18
N ILE A 196 -6.10 -10.99 2.93
CA ILE A 196 -6.15 -10.99 4.38
C ILE A 196 -7.61 -11.03 4.78
N ASP A 197 -8.04 -12.21 5.27
CA ASP A 197 -9.40 -12.44 5.78
C ASP A 197 -9.36 -12.40 7.32
N GLY A 198 -9.59 -11.21 7.85
CA GLY A 198 -9.53 -10.93 9.29
C GLY A 198 -8.11 -10.79 9.85
N GLY A 199 -7.99 -10.06 10.95
CA GLY A 199 -6.71 -9.84 11.63
C GLY A 199 -6.06 -8.50 11.30
N SER A 200 -4.79 -8.35 11.70
CA SER A 200 -4.00 -7.13 11.53
C SER A 200 -3.07 -7.23 10.32
N LEU A 201 -2.99 -6.17 9.56
CA LEU A 201 -1.96 -5.99 8.53
C LEU A 201 -0.62 -5.67 9.22
N HIS A 202 0.43 -6.43 8.88
CA HIS A 202 1.76 -6.19 9.45
C HIS A 202 2.42 -4.93 8.88
N LYS A 203 2.19 -4.63 7.59
CA LYS A 203 2.73 -3.43 6.96
C LYS A 203 2.04 -2.19 7.50
N LEU A 204 2.81 -1.14 7.73
CA LEU A 204 2.29 0.15 8.16
C LEU A 204 1.49 0.79 7.03
N ALA A 205 0.45 1.52 7.40
CA ALA A 205 -0.28 2.40 6.50
C ALA A 205 -0.05 3.85 6.95
N ARG A 206 0.12 4.74 5.99
CA ARG A 206 0.16 6.19 6.18
C ARG A 206 -1.10 6.79 5.57
N LEU A 207 -1.79 7.60 6.34
CA LEU A 207 -3.02 8.25 5.89
C LEU A 207 -2.99 9.72 6.32
N GLU A 208 -3.14 10.62 5.37
CA GLU A 208 -3.26 12.05 5.59
C GLU A 208 -4.72 12.47 5.43
N GLY A 209 -5.20 13.31 6.35
CA GLY A 209 -6.58 13.72 6.29
C GLY A 209 -6.97 14.75 7.34
N SER A 210 -8.25 15.05 7.40
CA SER A 210 -8.83 15.93 8.40
C SER A 210 -9.63 15.16 9.44
N VAL A 211 -9.51 15.56 10.69
CA VAL A 211 -10.29 15.03 11.81
C VAL A 211 -11.75 15.46 11.63
N SER A 212 -12.66 14.47 11.59
CA SER A 212 -14.09 14.71 11.49
C SER A 212 -14.78 14.44 12.83
N GLY A 213 -15.42 15.48 13.36
CA GLY A 213 -16.09 15.42 14.65
C GLY A 213 -15.17 15.64 15.85
N THR A 214 -15.74 15.62 17.03
CA THR A 214 -14.98 15.80 18.26
C THR A 214 -14.22 14.54 18.60
N PRO A 215 -12.88 14.57 18.69
CA PRO A 215 -12.12 13.43 19.16
C PRO A 215 -12.62 12.94 20.52
N GLY A 216 -12.73 11.64 20.66
CA GLY A 216 -13.11 11.03 21.92
C GLY A 216 -12.02 11.15 22.99
N ASP A 217 -12.22 10.48 24.11
CA ASP A 217 -11.18 10.14 25.08
C ASP A 217 -10.06 9.37 24.34
N PRO A 218 -8.78 9.43 24.76
CA PRO A 218 -7.67 8.68 24.14
C PRO A 218 -7.95 7.20 23.86
N ALA A 219 -8.86 6.58 24.62
CA ALA A 219 -9.34 5.23 24.39
C ALA A 219 -10.46 5.13 23.33
N GLY A 220 -11.01 6.24 22.85
CA GLY A 220 -12.15 6.29 21.92
C GLY A 220 -11.80 6.58 20.47
N GLY A 221 -10.62 7.17 20.22
CA GLY A 221 -10.19 7.51 18.86
C GLY A 221 -10.97 8.68 18.21
N PHE A 222 -10.91 8.74 16.89
CA PHE A 222 -11.55 9.77 16.06
C PHE A 222 -11.81 9.24 14.65
N VAL A 223 -12.61 9.97 13.87
CA VAL A 223 -12.79 9.70 12.45
C VAL A 223 -11.82 10.56 11.66
N LEU A 224 -11.08 9.96 10.76
CA LEU A 224 -10.18 10.64 9.81
C LEU A 224 -10.78 10.54 8.42
N CYS A 225 -10.97 11.69 7.76
CA CYS A 225 -11.44 11.74 6.39
C CYS A 225 -10.29 12.21 5.48
N ASP A 226 -10.08 11.46 4.41
CA ASP A 226 -9.03 11.72 3.42
C ASP A 226 -9.18 13.12 2.81
N ILE A 227 -8.04 13.79 2.54
CA ILE A 227 -8.07 15.19 2.07
C ILE A 227 -8.51 15.29 0.60
N ASP A 228 -8.11 14.32 -0.22
CA ASP A 228 -8.41 14.31 -1.65
C ASP A 228 -9.74 13.62 -1.95
N SER A 229 -10.17 12.73 -1.06
CA SER A 229 -11.42 11.99 -1.12
C SER A 229 -12.25 12.14 0.16
N PRO A 230 -12.88 13.31 0.42
CA PRO A 230 -13.56 13.60 1.69
C PRO A 230 -14.75 12.68 2.04
N ASP A 231 -15.25 11.92 1.07
CA ASP A 231 -16.27 10.89 1.28
C ASP A 231 -15.66 9.59 1.84
N TYR A 232 -14.32 9.47 1.81
CA TYR A 232 -13.58 8.35 2.38
C TYR A 232 -13.12 8.71 3.79
N CYS A 233 -13.69 8.06 4.77
CA CYS A 233 -13.35 8.25 6.17
C CYS A 233 -13.09 6.90 6.84
N VAL A 234 -12.16 6.87 7.80
CA VAL A 234 -11.80 5.70 8.57
C VAL A 234 -11.84 5.98 10.07
N ASP A 235 -12.28 5.01 10.86
CA ASP A 235 -12.16 5.07 12.31
C ASP A 235 -10.71 4.83 12.72
N VAL A 236 -10.12 5.82 13.37
CA VAL A 236 -8.77 5.77 13.94
C VAL A 236 -8.88 5.56 15.45
N ARG A 237 -8.18 4.56 15.97
CA ARG A 237 -8.06 4.32 17.42
C ARG A 237 -6.64 4.52 17.87
N THR A 238 -6.53 5.11 19.06
CA THR A 238 -5.26 5.31 19.75
C THR A 238 -5.24 4.52 21.06
N ASP A 239 -4.06 4.19 21.53
CA ASP A 239 -3.87 3.56 22.83
C ASP A 239 -2.68 4.20 23.57
N GLY A 240 -2.29 3.63 24.71
CA GLY A 240 -1.18 4.14 25.53
C GLY A 240 0.21 4.02 24.89
N THR A 241 0.32 3.38 23.73
CA THR A 241 1.56 3.23 22.96
C THR A 241 1.62 4.16 21.74
N THR A 242 0.53 4.85 21.40
CA THR A 242 0.48 5.82 20.31
C THR A 242 1.30 7.05 20.65
N SER A 243 2.26 7.40 19.81
CA SER A 243 3.04 8.64 19.92
C SER A 243 2.32 9.76 19.20
N VAL A 244 2.21 10.93 19.85
CA VAL A 244 1.53 12.10 19.29
C VAL A 244 2.51 13.26 19.21
N PHE A 245 2.58 13.90 18.04
CA PHE A 245 3.45 15.03 17.77
C PHE A 245 2.63 16.23 17.26
N ASP A 246 3.11 17.43 17.57
CA ASP A 246 2.51 18.68 17.10
C ASP A 246 3.07 19.12 15.72
N ASP A 247 2.61 20.28 15.22
CA ASP A 247 3.03 20.88 13.96
C ASP A 247 4.50 21.33 13.92
N GLU A 248 5.20 21.32 15.07
CA GLU A 248 6.62 21.55 15.15
C GLU A 248 7.41 20.23 15.29
N GLY A 249 6.73 19.06 15.30
CA GLY A 249 7.32 17.73 15.49
C GLY A 249 7.72 17.44 16.94
N LEU A 250 7.19 18.17 17.89
CA LEU A 250 7.43 17.93 19.32
C LEU A 250 6.35 17.02 19.91
N GLY A 251 6.78 16.12 20.81
CA GLY A 251 5.83 15.26 21.51
C GLY A 251 4.76 16.05 22.26
N THR A 252 3.49 15.72 22.04
CA THR A 252 2.34 16.38 22.63
C THR A 252 1.31 15.37 23.16
N ASP A 253 0.17 15.84 23.64
CA ASP A 253 -0.89 15.02 24.22
C ASP A 253 -2.06 14.91 23.22
N PHE A 254 -2.68 13.72 23.14
CA PHE A 254 -3.85 13.47 22.28
C PHE A 254 -4.99 14.48 22.51
N SER A 255 -5.14 14.99 23.74
CA SER A 255 -6.17 15.98 24.09
C SER A 255 -6.03 17.34 23.35
N THR A 256 -4.91 17.56 22.65
CA THR A 256 -4.71 18.75 21.82
C THR A 256 -5.44 18.67 20.48
N LEU A 257 -5.78 17.44 20.03
CA LEU A 257 -6.48 17.16 18.77
C LEU A 257 -7.89 17.72 18.76
N LYS A 258 -8.30 18.32 17.64
CA LYS A 258 -9.63 18.97 17.47
C LYS A 258 -10.26 18.60 16.14
N ASP A 259 -11.57 18.77 16.10
CA ASP A 259 -12.35 18.74 14.86
C ASP A 259 -11.78 19.70 13.81
N GLY A 260 -11.54 19.21 12.62
CA GLY A 260 -11.00 19.94 11.49
C GLY A 260 -9.47 20.04 11.46
N ASP A 261 -8.75 19.52 12.45
CA ASP A 261 -7.30 19.47 12.39
C ASP A 261 -6.84 18.56 11.23
N MET A 262 -5.82 19.00 10.52
CA MET A 262 -5.10 18.17 9.56
C MET A 262 -4.15 17.29 10.35
N VAL A 263 -4.13 16.01 10.00
CA VAL A 263 -3.26 15.03 10.68
C VAL A 263 -2.71 14.01 9.69
N ILE A 264 -1.54 13.50 10.03
CA ILE A 264 -0.98 12.30 9.42
C ILE A 264 -1.04 11.19 10.48
N VAL A 265 -1.62 10.06 10.11
CA VAL A 265 -1.71 8.88 10.94
C VAL A 265 -0.90 7.76 10.33
N ILE A 266 0.05 7.23 11.09
CA ILE A 266 0.78 6.02 10.73
C ILE A 266 0.35 4.92 11.70
N GLY A 267 -0.09 3.80 11.13
CA GLY A 267 -0.65 2.72 11.93
C GLY A 267 -0.85 1.44 11.14
N ARG A 268 -1.71 0.57 11.66
CA ARG A 268 -2.06 -0.70 11.02
C ARG A 268 -3.58 -0.82 10.94
N TYR A 269 -4.03 -1.34 9.80
CA TYR A 269 -5.45 -1.69 9.68
C TYR A 269 -5.77 -3.00 10.40
N GLU A 270 -6.86 -2.98 11.15
CA GLU A 270 -7.54 -4.15 11.70
C GLU A 270 -8.90 -4.29 11.01
N THR A 271 -9.32 -5.53 10.73
CA THR A 271 -10.47 -5.81 9.84
C THR A 271 -11.54 -6.70 10.46
N ASP A 272 -11.59 -6.87 11.78
CA ASP A 272 -12.58 -7.74 12.42
C ASP A 272 -13.33 -7.03 13.58
N PRO A 273 -14.62 -6.73 13.46
CA PRO A 273 -15.50 -6.90 12.30
C PRO A 273 -15.49 -5.70 11.33
N GLU A 274 -15.02 -4.54 11.77
CA GLU A 274 -15.01 -3.29 11.05
C GLU A 274 -13.58 -2.90 10.71
N ILE A 275 -13.41 -2.05 9.71
CA ILE A 275 -12.11 -1.50 9.35
C ILE A 275 -11.77 -0.40 10.35
N ILE A 276 -10.66 -0.57 11.05
CA ILE A 276 -10.16 0.37 12.05
C ILE A 276 -8.67 0.57 11.78
N MET A 277 -8.21 1.80 11.86
CA MET A 277 -6.79 2.10 11.86
C MET A 277 -6.29 2.24 13.29
N MET A 278 -5.45 1.31 13.74
CA MET A 278 -4.75 1.41 15.03
C MET A 278 -3.53 2.30 14.86
N ALA A 279 -3.59 3.51 15.37
CA ALA A 279 -2.52 4.49 15.24
C ALA A 279 -1.32 4.15 16.13
N LEU A 280 -0.13 4.16 15.54
CA LEU A 280 1.18 4.07 16.22
C LEU A 280 1.79 5.45 16.36
N VAL A 281 1.64 6.29 15.34
CA VAL A 281 2.08 7.68 15.30
C VAL A 281 0.93 8.54 14.82
N LEU A 282 0.78 9.71 15.43
CA LEU A 282 -0.16 10.75 15.06
C LEU A 282 0.60 12.08 15.00
N GLU A 283 0.65 12.71 13.84
CA GLU A 283 1.25 14.03 13.63
C GLU A 283 0.16 15.05 13.32
N ILE A 284 0.01 16.04 14.21
CA ILE A 284 -1.00 17.09 14.11
C ILE A 284 -0.40 18.28 13.34
N GLY A 285 -1.11 18.76 12.32
CA GLY A 285 -0.70 19.93 11.52
C GLY A 285 -0.48 19.61 10.04
N GLY A 286 -0.34 18.33 9.65
CA GLY A 286 -0.20 17.92 8.24
C GLY A 286 1.04 18.48 7.54
N THR A 287 2.13 18.71 8.29
CA THR A 287 3.38 19.30 7.78
C THR A 287 4.54 18.30 7.78
N ALA A 288 4.29 17.07 8.21
CA ALA A 288 5.31 16.04 8.22
C ALA A 288 5.67 15.61 6.79
N GLU A 289 6.94 15.32 6.60
CA GLU A 289 7.54 14.90 5.34
C GLU A 289 8.24 13.55 5.51
N GLN A 290 8.38 12.82 4.41
CA GLN A 290 9.19 11.62 4.32
C GLN A 290 10.52 11.94 3.66
N ILE A 291 11.62 11.45 4.24
CA ILE A 291 12.97 11.64 3.69
C ILE A 291 13.73 10.34 3.77
N LYS A 292 14.25 9.91 2.63
CA LYS A 292 15.15 8.76 2.51
C LYS A 292 16.61 9.22 2.46
N GLY A 293 17.51 8.37 2.95
CA GLY A 293 18.93 8.63 2.88
C GLY A 293 19.76 7.72 3.79
N SER A 294 21.09 7.96 3.77
CA SER A 294 22.05 7.14 4.51
C SER A 294 22.49 7.83 5.80
N VAL A 295 22.62 7.07 6.88
CA VAL A 295 23.14 7.53 8.17
C VAL A 295 24.65 7.72 8.08
N VAL A 296 25.14 8.96 8.19
CA VAL A 296 26.55 9.30 8.02
C VAL A 296 27.29 9.68 9.30
N SER A 297 26.62 9.63 10.44
CA SER A 297 27.26 9.76 11.76
C SER A 297 26.78 8.66 12.71
N SER A 298 27.61 8.32 13.70
CA SER A 298 27.16 7.42 14.76
C SER A 298 26.00 8.06 15.52
N PRO A 299 24.84 7.40 15.61
CA PRO A 299 23.70 7.91 16.34
C PRO A 299 24.00 8.12 17.82
N THR A 300 23.37 9.15 18.38
CA THR A 300 23.32 9.43 19.83
C THR A 300 21.89 9.20 20.34
N ASP A 301 21.68 9.32 21.65
CA ASP A 301 20.33 9.19 22.23
C ASP A 301 19.34 10.29 21.73
N SER A 302 19.84 11.35 21.09
CA SER A 302 19.05 12.52 20.69
C SER A 302 19.11 12.88 19.21
N SER A 303 20.14 12.43 18.48
CA SER A 303 20.30 12.82 17.07
C SER A 303 21.36 12.03 16.32
N PHE A 304 21.29 12.09 14.98
CA PHE A 304 22.32 11.66 14.05
C PHE A 304 22.30 12.52 12.78
N LEU A 305 23.31 12.37 11.93
CA LEU A 305 23.37 13.02 10.61
C LEU A 305 22.92 12.05 9.52
N LEU A 306 22.08 12.54 8.64
CA LEU A 306 21.58 11.87 7.44
C LEU A 306 22.05 12.64 6.22
N VAL A 307 22.52 11.95 5.19
CA VAL A 307 22.61 12.47 3.82
C VAL A 307 21.41 11.94 3.06
N ALA A 308 20.50 12.82 2.70
CA ALA A 308 19.31 12.46 1.94
C ALA A 308 19.67 12.09 0.48
N ASP A 309 18.80 11.37 -0.20
CA ASP A 309 19.02 10.91 -1.59
C ASP A 309 19.15 12.07 -2.58
N ASP A 310 18.60 13.25 -2.27
CA ASP A 310 18.80 14.49 -3.03
C ASP A 310 20.18 15.15 -2.79
N GLY A 311 21.02 14.55 -1.92
CA GLY A 311 22.34 15.02 -1.53
C GLY A 311 22.35 16.10 -0.46
N SER A 312 21.23 16.40 0.17
CA SER A 312 21.17 17.36 1.28
C SER A 312 21.56 16.74 2.61
N ASP A 313 22.29 17.51 3.44
CA ASP A 313 22.65 17.12 4.80
C ASP A 313 21.52 17.51 5.76
N LEU A 314 21.11 16.58 6.62
CA LEU A 314 20.11 16.79 7.66
C LEU A 314 20.61 16.31 9.03
N VAL A 315 20.23 17.07 10.06
CA VAL A 315 20.30 16.60 11.44
C VAL A 315 18.96 16.00 11.79
N ILE A 316 18.90 14.70 12.05
CA ILE A 316 17.70 14.04 12.52
C ILE A 316 17.69 14.14 14.04
N GLU A 317 16.73 14.88 14.60
CA GLU A 317 16.47 14.98 16.03
C GLU A 317 15.46 13.91 16.46
N LEU A 318 15.88 13.04 17.38
CA LEU A 318 15.02 12.00 17.95
C LEU A 318 14.19 12.57 19.09
N GLN A 319 12.89 12.36 19.05
CA GLN A 319 11.96 12.83 20.08
C GLN A 319 11.65 11.71 21.07
N PRO A 320 11.28 12.05 22.31
CA PRO A 320 10.63 11.07 23.19
C PRO A 320 9.36 10.54 22.53
N GLY A 321 9.35 9.27 22.14
CA GLY A 321 8.23 8.67 21.40
C GLY A 321 8.51 8.40 19.94
N THR A 322 9.68 8.81 19.38
CA THR A 322 10.09 8.36 18.04
C THR A 322 10.02 6.83 17.94
N LYS A 323 9.36 6.32 16.92
CA LYS A 323 9.20 4.89 16.65
C LYS A 323 10.22 4.41 15.64
N TYR A 324 10.59 3.13 15.73
CA TYR A 324 11.58 2.51 14.84
C TYR A 324 11.02 1.23 14.28
N PHE A 325 11.10 1.05 12.98
CA PHE A 325 10.57 -0.11 12.26
C PHE A 325 11.55 -0.62 11.21
N ASP A 326 11.37 -1.87 10.84
CA ASP A 326 11.86 -2.48 9.61
C ASP A 326 10.71 -3.25 8.92
N ALA A 327 11.01 -3.95 7.84
CA ALA A 327 10.02 -4.76 7.13
C ALA A 327 9.42 -5.90 7.97
N ALA A 328 10.09 -6.33 9.04
CA ALA A 328 9.62 -7.38 9.94
C ALA A 328 8.76 -6.84 11.10
N GLY A 329 8.89 -5.56 11.45
CA GLY A 329 8.10 -4.91 12.50
C GLY A 329 8.82 -3.85 13.30
N GLU A 330 8.40 -3.64 14.55
CA GLU A 330 9.01 -2.65 15.45
C GLU A 330 10.38 -3.15 15.94
N ILE A 331 11.39 -2.27 15.84
CA ILE A 331 12.78 -2.52 16.23
C ILE A 331 13.23 -1.53 17.31
N GLY A 332 14.43 -1.71 17.83
CA GLY A 332 15.03 -0.75 18.75
C GLY A 332 15.82 0.34 18.03
N ALA A 333 16.00 1.49 18.69
CA ALA A 333 16.84 2.57 18.17
C ALA A 333 18.30 2.15 17.92
N ASP A 334 18.76 1.10 18.59
CA ASP A 334 20.10 0.54 18.43
C ASP A 334 20.34 -0.18 17.10
N ALA A 335 19.27 -0.47 16.34
CA ALA A 335 19.38 -0.97 14.97
C ALA A 335 19.84 0.12 13.98
N ILE A 336 19.63 1.40 14.30
CA ILE A 336 20.08 2.50 13.47
C ILE A 336 21.56 2.75 13.73
N VAL A 337 22.41 2.41 12.79
CA VAL A 337 23.86 2.51 12.89
C VAL A 337 24.45 3.29 11.71
N LEU A 338 25.72 3.66 11.80
CA LEU A 338 26.44 4.34 10.71
C LEU A 338 26.41 3.48 9.42
N GLY A 339 26.00 4.08 8.31
CA GLY A 339 26.04 3.49 6.98
C GLY A 339 24.78 2.72 6.59
N VAL A 340 23.74 2.69 7.42
CA VAL A 340 22.46 2.11 7.04
C VAL A 340 21.59 3.13 6.30
N ASP A 341 20.79 2.64 5.37
CA ASP A 341 19.79 3.43 4.67
C ASP A 341 18.46 3.38 5.43
N ILE A 342 17.84 4.54 5.56
CA ILE A 342 16.61 4.72 6.32
C ILE A 342 15.66 5.68 5.63
N GLU A 343 14.38 5.53 5.96
CA GLU A 343 13.36 6.53 5.72
C GLU A 343 12.93 7.15 7.05
N VAL A 344 12.84 8.48 7.10
CA VAL A 344 12.42 9.24 8.27
C VAL A 344 11.12 9.96 7.95
N GLU A 345 10.09 9.71 8.75
CA GLU A 345 8.86 10.53 8.81
C GLU A 345 8.99 11.54 9.93
N GLY A 346 8.66 12.81 9.67
CA GLY A 346 8.70 13.84 10.70
C GLY A 346 8.60 15.26 10.15
N VAL A 347 8.81 16.24 11.01
CA VAL A 347 8.62 17.66 10.72
C VAL A 347 9.96 18.37 10.59
N LYS A 348 10.10 19.18 9.53
CA LYS A 348 11.19 20.17 9.40
C LYS A 348 10.77 21.49 10.04
N PRO A 349 11.23 21.80 11.26
CA PRO A 349 10.89 23.08 11.87
C PRO A 349 11.48 24.25 11.07
N PRO A 350 10.83 25.43 11.06
CA PRO A 350 11.35 26.59 10.38
C PRO A 350 12.70 26.99 10.96
N LYS A 351 13.67 27.28 10.10
CA LYS A 351 14.98 27.77 10.52
C LYS A 351 14.90 29.16 11.13
N ALA A 352 15.66 29.39 12.20
CA ALA A 352 15.80 30.72 12.80
C ALA A 352 16.77 31.61 11.99
N ASP A 353 17.80 31.00 11.38
CA ASP A 353 18.80 31.65 10.51
C ASP A 353 19.15 30.72 9.33
N ASP A 354 19.50 31.27 8.16
CA ASP A 354 19.95 30.50 7.01
C ASP A 354 21.28 29.74 7.28
N ALA A 355 22.03 30.15 8.29
CA ALA A 355 23.25 29.47 8.74
C ALA A 355 23.00 28.26 9.63
N ASP A 356 21.77 28.10 10.14
CA ASP A 356 21.39 26.96 10.96
C ASP A 356 21.37 25.66 10.12
N PRO A 357 21.74 24.51 10.70
CA PRO A 357 21.64 23.23 10.01
C PRO A 357 20.21 22.96 9.60
N ASN A 358 20.02 22.17 8.53
CA ASN A 358 18.72 21.57 8.27
C ASN A 358 18.43 20.55 9.38
N VAL A 359 17.31 20.71 10.03
CA VAL A 359 16.88 19.81 11.10
C VAL A 359 15.56 19.16 10.70
N MET A 360 15.41 17.88 11.02
CA MET A 360 14.14 17.17 10.96
C MET A 360 13.90 16.47 12.30
N ARG A 361 12.73 16.67 12.88
CA ARG A 361 12.31 16.00 14.11
C ARG A 361 11.56 14.74 13.73
N ALA A 362 12.14 13.61 14.07
CA ALA A 362 11.62 12.32 13.65
C ALA A 362 10.49 11.83 14.55
N ALA A 363 9.36 11.51 13.96
CA ALA A 363 8.26 10.78 14.58
C ALA A 363 8.42 9.27 14.38
N LEU A 364 8.92 8.86 13.20
CA LEU A 364 9.21 7.47 12.86
C LEU A 364 10.49 7.38 12.05
N VAL A 365 11.28 6.32 12.30
CA VAL A 365 12.45 5.94 11.50
C VAL A 365 12.23 4.53 11.02
N PHE A 366 12.31 4.33 9.73
CA PHE A 366 12.19 3.03 9.08
C PHE A 366 13.54 2.60 8.53
N LEU A 367 14.04 1.42 8.96
CA LEU A 367 15.27 0.84 8.43
C LEU A 367 14.96 0.15 7.11
N GLU A 368 15.55 0.61 6.02
CA GLU A 368 15.34 0.02 4.72
C GLU A 368 15.97 -1.37 4.63
N ALA A 369 15.30 -2.26 3.90
CA ALA A 369 15.84 -3.58 3.60
C ALA A 369 16.93 -3.46 2.53
N GLU A 370 17.95 -4.32 2.61
CA GLU A 370 18.91 -4.44 1.50
C GLU A 370 18.17 -4.86 0.23
N GLU A 371 18.56 -4.26 -0.91
CA GLU A 371 17.99 -4.63 -2.21
C GLU A 371 18.34 -6.07 -2.58
N ASP A 372 17.36 -6.76 -3.15
CA ASP A 372 17.56 -8.09 -3.68
C ASP A 372 18.47 -8.08 -4.91
N GLU A 373 19.44 -8.99 -4.94
CA GLU A 373 20.18 -9.30 -6.16
C GLU A 373 19.26 -10.01 -7.17
N GLN A 374 19.46 -9.75 -8.45
CA GLN A 374 18.74 -10.43 -9.53
C GLN A 374 19.63 -11.39 -10.30
N VAL A 375 19.17 -12.61 -10.52
CA VAL A 375 19.72 -13.55 -11.48
C VAL A 375 18.63 -14.05 -12.43
N SER A 376 18.88 -13.96 -13.73
CA SER A 376 17.93 -14.40 -14.76
C SER A 376 18.48 -15.61 -15.52
N GLY A 377 17.61 -16.50 -15.98
CA GLY A 377 18.04 -17.67 -16.73
C GLY A 377 16.89 -18.60 -17.11
N ILE A 378 17.28 -19.84 -17.39
CA ILE A 378 16.36 -20.93 -17.72
C ILE A 378 16.49 -22.01 -16.65
N ILE A 379 15.35 -22.50 -16.16
CA ILE A 379 15.35 -23.62 -15.21
C ILE A 379 15.89 -24.88 -15.89
N ILE A 380 16.85 -25.54 -15.23
CA ILE A 380 17.40 -26.83 -15.64
C ILE A 380 17.32 -27.84 -14.51
N GLU A 381 17.46 -29.12 -14.82
CA GLU A 381 17.62 -30.15 -13.80
C GLU A 381 18.89 -29.96 -12.92
N PRO A 382 18.83 -30.32 -11.61
CA PRO A 382 17.70 -30.95 -10.95
C PRO A 382 16.67 -29.95 -10.47
N ILE A 383 15.39 -30.34 -10.41
CA ILE A 383 14.34 -29.68 -9.62
C ILE A 383 14.06 -30.59 -8.42
N ASP A 384 14.34 -30.10 -7.23
CA ASP A 384 14.18 -30.87 -5.97
C ASP A 384 13.08 -30.22 -5.10
N PRO A 385 11.89 -30.85 -5.02
CA PRO A 385 10.79 -30.32 -4.21
C PRO A 385 11.04 -30.40 -2.70
N ASP A 386 11.87 -31.34 -2.24
CA ASP A 386 12.14 -31.55 -0.81
C ASP A 386 13.02 -30.43 -0.26
N ASP A 387 14.04 -30.04 -1.03
CA ASP A 387 14.94 -28.92 -0.72
C ASP A 387 14.45 -27.59 -1.33
N ARG A 388 13.34 -27.58 -2.07
CA ARG A 388 12.82 -26.43 -2.82
C ARG A 388 13.89 -25.76 -3.68
N SER A 389 14.65 -26.56 -4.43
CA SER A 389 15.77 -26.08 -5.22
C SER A 389 15.67 -26.47 -6.68
N PHE A 390 16.31 -25.69 -7.54
CA PHE A 390 16.43 -25.98 -8.96
C PHE A 390 17.77 -25.51 -9.55
N GLY A 391 18.16 -26.10 -10.67
CA GLY A 391 19.29 -25.63 -11.46
C GLY A 391 18.87 -24.43 -12.32
N LEU A 392 19.73 -23.42 -12.41
CA LEU A 392 19.54 -22.23 -13.25
C LEU A 392 20.70 -22.12 -14.24
N ARG A 393 20.39 -22.01 -15.53
CA ARG A 393 21.37 -21.74 -16.60
C ARG A 393 21.22 -20.32 -17.13
N ASN A 394 22.33 -19.59 -17.14
CA ASN A 394 22.41 -18.26 -17.74
C ASN A 394 23.69 -18.13 -18.58
N ASP A 395 23.97 -16.91 -19.07
CA ASP A 395 25.13 -16.62 -19.92
C ASP A 395 26.50 -16.82 -19.19
N THR A 396 26.49 -16.83 -17.85
CA THR A 396 27.69 -17.02 -17.03
C THR A 396 27.94 -18.48 -16.66
N GLY A 397 26.95 -19.36 -16.87
CA GLY A 397 27.03 -20.79 -16.60
C GLY A 397 25.84 -21.36 -15.86
N ASP A 398 26.02 -22.56 -15.33
CA ASP A 398 24.99 -23.23 -14.52
C ASP A 398 25.23 -22.92 -13.03
N SER A 399 24.17 -22.58 -12.32
CA SER A 399 24.15 -22.31 -10.89
C SER A 399 22.97 -23.05 -10.23
N CYS A 400 22.87 -23.00 -8.91
CA CYS A 400 21.72 -23.54 -8.21
C CYS A 400 20.97 -22.41 -7.47
N VAL A 401 19.67 -22.61 -7.32
CA VAL A 401 18.75 -21.72 -6.60
C VAL A 401 18.03 -22.52 -5.54
N VAL A 402 17.93 -21.98 -4.32
CA VAL A 402 17.06 -22.47 -3.25
C VAL A 402 15.97 -21.46 -3.02
N VAL A 403 14.72 -21.88 -3.07
CA VAL A 403 13.55 -21.00 -2.94
C VAL A 403 13.03 -21.07 -1.50
N ARG A 404 13.04 -19.96 -0.79
CA ARG A 404 12.53 -19.88 0.59
C ARG A 404 11.08 -20.35 0.69
N PRO A 405 10.64 -20.93 1.82
CA PRO A 405 9.26 -21.39 1.99
C PRO A 405 8.22 -20.27 1.78
N GLU A 406 8.55 -19.06 2.22
CA GLU A 406 7.73 -17.85 2.11
C GLU A 406 7.88 -17.09 0.77
N ALA A 407 8.80 -17.54 -0.08
CA ALA A 407 9.09 -16.88 -1.35
C ALA A 407 7.86 -16.80 -2.26
N ALA A 408 7.67 -15.64 -2.87
CA ALA A 408 6.65 -15.45 -3.89
C ALA A 408 7.08 -16.13 -5.20
N ILE A 409 6.15 -16.85 -5.83
CA ILE A 409 6.35 -17.40 -7.19
C ILE A 409 5.25 -16.84 -8.08
N LEU A 410 5.64 -16.07 -9.10
CA LEU A 410 4.74 -15.39 -10.01
C LEU A 410 4.89 -15.94 -11.42
N PHE A 411 3.76 -16.21 -12.06
CA PHE A 411 3.70 -16.53 -13.50
C PHE A 411 3.16 -15.28 -14.22
N VAL A 412 4.01 -14.63 -15.02
CA VAL A 412 3.69 -13.36 -15.68
C VAL A 412 3.52 -13.60 -17.19
N ASP A 413 2.29 -13.46 -17.68
CA ASP A 413 1.93 -13.47 -19.10
C ASP A 413 1.75 -12.01 -19.56
N VAL A 414 2.79 -11.47 -20.19
CA VAL A 414 2.80 -10.07 -20.65
C VAL A 414 1.79 -9.81 -21.75
N ASP A 415 1.56 -10.78 -22.65
CA ASP A 415 0.69 -10.60 -23.81
C ASP A 415 -0.78 -10.53 -23.41
N ASN A 416 -1.17 -11.35 -22.42
CA ASN A 416 -2.53 -11.34 -21.88
C ASN A 416 -2.69 -10.37 -20.70
N SER A 417 -1.58 -9.76 -20.22
CA SER A 417 -1.55 -8.90 -19.03
C SER A 417 -2.09 -9.59 -17.79
N GLU A 418 -1.72 -10.85 -17.63
CA GLU A 418 -2.14 -11.69 -16.51
C GLU A 418 -0.94 -11.99 -15.60
N VAL A 419 -1.19 -11.90 -14.29
CA VAL A 419 -0.24 -12.32 -13.25
C VAL A 419 -0.93 -13.35 -12.38
N THR A 420 -0.31 -14.53 -12.25
CA THR A 420 -0.84 -15.64 -11.46
C THR A 420 0.11 -15.99 -10.34
N MET A 421 -0.38 -16.02 -9.10
CA MET A 421 0.38 -16.58 -7.98
C MET A 421 0.52 -18.08 -8.15
N GLY A 422 1.73 -18.59 -7.97
CA GLY A 422 2.06 -20.00 -8.12
C GLY A 422 2.73 -20.61 -6.90
N THR A 423 3.01 -21.91 -7.02
CA THR A 423 3.69 -22.71 -6.00
C THR A 423 4.89 -23.42 -6.62
N PHE A 424 5.85 -23.87 -5.78
CA PHE A 424 7.11 -24.48 -6.24
C PHE A 424 6.89 -25.69 -7.17
N ASP A 425 5.85 -26.48 -6.94
CA ASP A 425 5.49 -27.65 -7.75
C ASP A 425 5.05 -27.32 -9.20
N LYS A 426 4.87 -26.03 -9.52
CA LYS A 426 4.56 -25.54 -10.87
C LYS A 426 5.79 -25.12 -11.66
N LEU A 427 6.97 -25.14 -11.04
CA LEU A 427 8.22 -24.85 -11.75
C LEU A 427 8.62 -26.05 -12.60
N GLU A 428 8.95 -25.78 -13.85
CA GLU A 428 9.30 -26.82 -14.85
C GLU A 428 10.60 -26.46 -15.56
N VAL A 429 11.30 -27.48 -16.04
CA VAL A 429 12.50 -27.33 -16.88
C VAL A 429 12.15 -26.53 -18.15
N ASP A 430 13.10 -25.76 -18.65
CA ASP A 430 13.01 -24.87 -19.81
C ASP A 430 12.15 -23.60 -19.60
N GLN A 431 11.59 -23.38 -18.41
CA GLN A 431 10.97 -22.08 -18.09
C GLN A 431 12.03 -20.98 -17.95
N SER A 432 11.76 -19.83 -18.54
CA SER A 432 12.55 -18.62 -18.35
C SER A 432 12.14 -17.93 -17.07
N VAL A 433 13.11 -17.63 -16.21
CA VAL A 433 12.85 -17.03 -14.89
C VAL A 433 13.77 -15.84 -14.61
N ASP A 434 13.24 -14.91 -13.84
CA ASP A 434 13.97 -13.91 -13.09
C ASP A 434 13.85 -14.29 -11.61
N VAL A 435 14.97 -14.42 -10.91
CA VAL A 435 15.06 -14.85 -9.52
C VAL A 435 15.66 -13.71 -8.72
N PHE A 436 15.02 -13.35 -7.62
CA PHE A 436 15.43 -12.27 -6.72
C PHE A 436 15.69 -12.81 -5.33
N GLY A 437 16.72 -12.27 -4.68
CA GLY A 437 17.17 -12.72 -3.37
C GLY A 437 18.61 -12.34 -3.11
N MET A 438 19.34 -13.20 -2.41
CA MET A 438 20.71 -12.94 -2.00
C MET A 438 21.67 -14.04 -2.48
N MET A 439 22.86 -13.62 -2.93
CA MET A 439 23.94 -14.56 -3.22
C MET A 439 24.75 -14.80 -1.94
N PRO A 440 24.67 -15.96 -1.30
CA PRO A 440 25.50 -16.25 -0.14
C PRO A 440 26.99 -16.36 -0.55
N GLU A 441 27.90 -16.15 0.40
CA GLU A 441 29.34 -16.31 0.14
C GLU A 441 29.70 -17.69 -0.44
N THR A 442 28.94 -18.71 -0.10
CA THR A 442 29.07 -20.08 -0.62
C THR A 442 27.71 -20.74 -0.70
N GLY A 443 27.44 -21.46 -1.79
CA GLY A 443 26.19 -22.24 -1.94
C GLY A 443 25.36 -21.80 -3.13
N CYS A 444 24.07 -22.10 -3.04
CA CYS A 444 23.07 -21.72 -4.03
C CYS A 444 22.55 -20.30 -3.78
N PHE A 445 22.06 -19.65 -4.81
CA PHE A 445 21.33 -18.38 -4.69
C PHE A 445 20.09 -18.60 -3.81
N ASP A 446 19.93 -17.79 -2.78
CA ASP A 446 18.83 -17.87 -1.80
C ASP A 446 17.69 -16.95 -2.24
N ALA A 447 16.67 -17.54 -2.89
CA ALA A 447 15.60 -16.82 -3.54
C ALA A 447 14.43 -16.53 -2.59
N ASN A 448 14.03 -15.28 -2.52
CA ASN A 448 12.78 -14.81 -1.86
C ASN A 448 11.68 -14.52 -2.87
N GLU A 449 12.00 -14.47 -4.18
CA GLU A 449 11.01 -14.33 -5.25
C GLU A 449 11.49 -14.99 -6.55
N VAL A 450 10.56 -15.65 -7.25
CA VAL A 450 10.78 -16.24 -8.57
C VAL A 450 9.68 -15.77 -9.52
N ILE A 451 10.09 -15.11 -10.60
CA ILE A 451 9.17 -14.64 -11.66
C ILE A 451 9.36 -15.54 -12.87
N VAL A 452 8.34 -16.33 -13.19
CA VAL A 452 8.31 -17.19 -14.40
C VAL A 452 7.74 -16.36 -15.56
N ASN A 453 8.51 -16.19 -16.61
CA ASN A 453 8.06 -15.52 -17.82
C ASN A 453 7.27 -16.52 -18.67
N VAL A 454 5.95 -16.37 -18.72
CA VAL A 454 5.08 -17.24 -19.54
C VAL A 454 5.26 -16.86 -21.00
N PRO A 455 5.67 -17.79 -21.88
CA PRO A 455 5.84 -17.49 -23.29
C PRO A 455 4.48 -17.24 -23.96
N SER A 456 4.46 -16.32 -24.90
CA SER A 456 3.30 -16.06 -25.75
C SER A 456 2.79 -17.35 -26.40
N ALA A 457 1.49 -17.57 -26.35
CA ALA A 457 0.87 -18.63 -27.14
C ALA A 457 1.05 -18.33 -28.64
N THR A 458 1.86 -19.17 -29.32
CA THR A 458 2.14 -19.05 -30.75
C THR A 458 0.96 -19.51 -31.61
#